data_cdec1be41c8451433b9b4de3460e3fb8
#
_entry.id   cdec1be41c8451433b9b4de3460e3fb8
#
_cell.length_a   1.000
_cell.length_b   1.000
_cell.length_c   1.000
_cell.angle_alpha   90.00
_cell.angle_beta   90.00
_cell.angle_gamma   90.00
#
_symmetry.space_group_name_H-M   'P 1'
#
loop_
_entity.id
_entity.type
_entity.pdbx_description
1 polymer ?
#
loop_
_entity_poly.entity_id
_entity_poly.type
_entity_poly.pdbx_seq_one_letter_code
_entity_poly.pdbx_strand_id
1 'polypeptide(L)'
;MKFTVEKKEISEALSLVASVAEKRQSIPVLSNILLKAEKGGLTLVATDLEIELTFKITMIELDSEGETTVSARKLADLVRSVPEDTVLTFELLESQLEISALKFQADFSTLPVGDFPVAEISEFEREVALPGKELAELIEKTSFAMASQDVRYYLNGILLEVSPSQINVVATDGHRLAWASCKIKTDFTDEKIIIPRKSAIELQKLLNLYPDNVNISFNSNQLRVFSDEFTFISKLIEGSYPDYEKVFPQGTEQKLKANKSSVQTALNRAAVLSNEKYRGVKFILEQDNLKICANNPSKESAEEEVPVDYAGDSFEIGFNISYVQESLSVISNNEVEFVFFGSENSCLVKNIDDESLIHVIMPMRL
;
A
#
# COMPACT_ATOMS: atom_id res chain seq x y z
N MET A 1 26.06 -16.66 19.33
CA MET A 1 24.88 -17.00 18.51
C MET A 1 25.34 -17.88 17.36
N LYS A 2 24.72 -19.06 17.21
CA LYS A 2 24.98 -19.93 16.04
C LYS A 2 23.73 -20.72 15.71
N PHE A 3 23.32 -20.68 14.43
CA PHE A 3 22.15 -21.42 13.92
C PHE A 3 22.26 -21.68 12.43
N THR A 4 21.46 -22.64 11.95
CA THR A 4 21.27 -22.90 10.52
C THR A 4 19.81 -22.72 10.12
N VAL A 5 19.58 -22.29 8.91
CA VAL A 5 18.25 -22.07 8.32
C VAL A 5 18.25 -22.32 6.82
N GLU A 6 17.21 -22.93 6.29
CA GLU A 6 17.05 -23.03 4.83
C GLU A 6 16.71 -21.67 4.24
N LYS A 7 17.26 -21.36 3.06
CA LYS A 7 16.98 -20.08 2.37
C LYS A 7 15.49 -19.79 2.23
N LYS A 8 14.70 -20.78 1.85
CA LYS A 8 13.25 -20.63 1.64
C LYS A 8 12.51 -20.14 2.88
N GLU A 9 12.99 -20.51 4.10
CA GLU A 9 12.35 -20.14 5.36
C GLU A 9 12.64 -18.69 5.77
N ILE A 10 13.76 -18.12 5.32
CA ILE A 10 14.21 -16.78 5.75
C ILE A 10 14.06 -15.71 4.65
N SER A 11 14.12 -16.08 3.38
CA SER A 11 14.28 -15.14 2.27
C SER A 11 13.17 -14.12 2.15
N GLU A 12 11.92 -14.56 2.26
CA GLU A 12 10.73 -13.70 2.14
C GLU A 12 10.58 -12.76 3.33
N ALA A 13 10.62 -13.30 4.55
CA ALA A 13 10.59 -12.52 5.78
C ALA A 13 11.71 -11.49 5.84
N LEU A 14 12.94 -11.90 5.46
CA LEU A 14 14.09 -11.01 5.42
C LEU A 14 13.92 -9.87 4.40
N SER A 15 13.35 -10.16 3.24
CA SER A 15 13.08 -9.14 2.21
C SER A 15 12.09 -8.09 2.69
N LEU A 16 11.02 -8.52 3.38
CA LEU A 16 10.02 -7.64 3.96
C LEU A 16 10.60 -6.79 5.10
N VAL A 17 11.29 -7.42 6.04
CA VAL A 17 11.92 -6.70 7.16
C VAL A 17 12.95 -5.70 6.63
N ALA A 18 13.75 -6.07 5.63
CA ALA A 18 14.73 -5.17 5.03
C ALA A 18 14.11 -3.98 4.27
N SER A 19 12.84 -4.06 3.83
CA SER A 19 12.16 -2.94 3.17
C SER A 19 11.79 -1.83 4.15
N VAL A 20 11.59 -2.16 5.42
CA VAL A 20 11.29 -1.20 6.50
C VAL A 20 12.54 -0.43 6.93
N ALA A 21 13.72 -1.08 6.92
CA ALA A 21 14.96 -0.47 7.37
C ALA A 21 15.26 0.86 6.67
N GLU A 22 15.76 1.84 7.43
CA GLU A 22 16.05 3.19 6.91
C GLU A 22 17.20 3.16 5.88
N LYS A 23 17.01 3.85 4.76
CA LYS A 23 17.99 3.90 3.67
C LYS A 23 18.98 5.07 3.79
N ARG A 24 18.63 6.14 4.50
CA ARG A 24 19.44 7.36 4.67
C ARG A 24 19.98 7.40 6.10
N GLN A 25 21.27 7.35 6.23
CA GLN A 25 21.98 7.15 7.49
C GLN A 25 22.11 8.44 8.34
N SER A 26 21.03 8.86 8.98
CA SER A 26 21.19 9.77 10.13
C SER A 26 21.56 8.99 11.41
N ILE A 27 21.02 7.78 11.57
CA ILE A 27 21.30 6.87 12.68
C ILE A 27 21.71 5.52 12.06
N PRO A 28 22.99 5.13 12.13
CA PRO A 28 23.52 3.95 11.41
C PRO A 28 22.79 2.64 11.71
N VAL A 29 22.38 2.42 12.96
CA VAL A 29 21.73 1.17 13.38
C VAL A 29 20.35 0.97 12.72
N LEU A 30 19.66 2.04 12.28
CA LEU A 30 18.37 1.94 11.58
C LEU A 30 18.50 1.34 10.17
N SER A 31 19.72 1.26 9.63
CA SER A 31 19.99 0.52 8.39
C SER A 31 20.24 -0.97 8.61
N ASN A 32 20.23 -1.42 9.86
CA ASN A 32 20.43 -2.81 10.25
C ASN A 32 19.10 -3.52 10.54
N ILE A 33 19.17 -4.84 10.53
CA ILE A 33 18.17 -5.76 11.09
C ILE A 33 18.74 -6.29 12.40
N LEU A 34 17.92 -6.35 13.44
CA LEU A 34 18.20 -7.10 14.64
C LEU A 34 17.86 -8.58 14.38
N LEU A 35 18.83 -9.45 14.59
CA LEU A 35 18.68 -10.91 14.58
C LEU A 35 18.73 -11.40 15.99
N LYS A 36 17.73 -12.17 16.43
CA LYS A 36 17.69 -12.80 17.75
C LYS A 36 17.37 -14.27 17.59
N ALA A 37 18.35 -15.14 17.86
CA ALA A 37 18.20 -16.59 17.83
C ALA A 37 18.04 -17.13 19.26
N GLU A 38 16.92 -17.77 19.55
CA GLU A 38 16.57 -18.32 20.87
C GLU A 38 15.77 -19.62 20.75
N LYS A 39 15.49 -20.29 21.88
CA LYS A 39 14.69 -21.52 21.94
C LYS A 39 13.27 -21.29 21.41
N GLY A 40 12.98 -21.13 20.26
CA GLY A 40 11.67 -20.85 19.67
C GLY A 40 11.78 -20.35 18.26
N GLY A 41 13.03 -20.14 17.82
CA GLY A 41 13.31 -19.74 16.46
C GLY A 41 14.18 -18.51 16.32
N LEU A 42 14.15 -17.94 15.15
CA LEU A 42 14.83 -16.71 14.80
C LEU A 42 13.83 -15.56 14.71
N THR A 43 14.08 -14.49 15.46
CA THR A 43 13.32 -13.23 15.33
C THR A 43 14.14 -12.24 14.51
N LEU A 44 13.51 -11.65 13.49
CA LEU A 44 14.03 -10.58 12.66
C LEU A 44 13.26 -9.30 13.00
N VAL A 45 13.97 -8.20 13.30
CA VAL A 45 13.31 -6.90 13.56
C VAL A 45 13.99 -5.81 12.74
N ALA A 46 13.20 -4.96 12.08
CA ALA A 46 13.65 -3.70 11.52
C ALA A 46 12.71 -2.56 11.86
N THR A 47 13.25 -1.36 11.98
CA THR A 47 12.47 -0.16 12.24
C THR A 47 13.14 1.07 11.60
N ASP A 48 12.31 2.06 11.27
CA ASP A 48 12.72 3.40 10.88
C ASP A 48 12.23 4.46 11.90
N LEU A 49 11.78 4.01 13.08
CA LEU A 49 11.16 4.80 14.17
C LEU A 49 9.70 5.19 13.92
N GLU A 50 9.17 4.99 12.73
CA GLU A 50 7.75 5.18 12.39
C GLU A 50 7.04 3.84 12.22
N ILE A 51 7.75 2.89 11.62
CA ILE A 51 7.30 1.51 11.40
C ILE A 51 8.27 0.58 12.12
N GLU A 52 7.75 -0.48 12.74
CA GLU A 52 8.52 -1.65 13.15
C GLU A 52 7.88 -2.90 12.58
N LEU A 53 8.70 -3.76 12.00
CA LEU A 53 8.28 -5.06 11.49
C LEU A 53 9.14 -6.14 12.15
N THR A 54 8.46 -7.03 12.86
CA THR A 54 9.04 -8.21 13.51
C THR A 54 8.53 -9.46 12.82
N PHE A 55 9.44 -10.38 12.47
CA PHE A 55 9.12 -11.72 11.97
C PHE A 55 9.68 -12.79 12.90
N LYS A 56 8.95 -13.90 13.02
CA LYS A 56 9.37 -15.11 13.74
C LYS A 56 9.48 -16.29 12.78
N ILE A 57 10.66 -16.87 12.70
CA ILE A 57 10.98 -18.05 11.88
C ILE A 57 11.26 -19.21 12.84
N THR A 58 10.40 -20.22 12.84
CA THR A 58 10.52 -21.36 13.77
C THR A 58 11.38 -22.50 13.24
N MET A 59 11.54 -22.59 11.91
CA MET A 59 12.27 -23.66 11.23
C MET A 59 13.77 -23.35 11.15
N ILE A 60 14.45 -23.38 12.31
CA ILE A 60 15.91 -23.24 12.40
C ILE A 60 16.49 -24.38 13.25
N GLU A 61 17.75 -24.72 12.99
CA GLU A 61 18.56 -25.56 13.90
C GLU A 61 19.44 -24.63 14.74
N LEU A 62 19.20 -24.59 16.04
CA LEU A 62 19.87 -23.69 16.96
C LEU A 62 21.01 -24.40 17.70
N ASP A 63 22.25 -23.98 17.47
CA ASP A 63 23.42 -24.45 18.23
C ASP A 63 23.66 -23.63 19.50
N SER A 64 23.57 -22.29 19.39
CA SER A 64 23.70 -21.38 20.53
C SER A 64 22.86 -20.11 20.37
N GLU A 65 22.20 -19.71 21.45
CA GLU A 65 21.40 -18.48 21.51
C GLU A 65 22.28 -17.23 21.40
N GLY A 66 21.64 -16.11 21.04
CA GLY A 66 22.26 -14.80 21.02
C GLY A 66 21.55 -13.84 20.10
N GLU A 67 22.07 -12.62 20.06
CA GLU A 67 21.50 -11.54 19.26
C GLU A 67 22.59 -10.66 18.66
N THR A 68 22.32 -10.04 17.53
CA THR A 68 23.22 -9.10 16.86
C THR A 68 22.46 -8.23 15.87
N THR A 69 23.07 -7.16 15.41
CA THR A 69 22.53 -6.35 14.34
C THR A 69 23.42 -6.38 13.11
N VAL A 70 22.85 -6.44 11.92
CA VAL A 70 23.58 -6.53 10.66
C VAL A 70 22.86 -5.73 9.57
N SER A 71 23.63 -5.23 8.59
CA SER A 71 23.06 -4.45 7.48
C SER A 71 21.92 -5.17 6.77
N ALA A 72 20.72 -4.59 6.86
CA ALA A 72 19.48 -5.12 6.28
C ALA A 72 19.63 -5.44 4.79
N ARG A 73 20.07 -4.46 4.01
CA ARG A 73 20.22 -4.57 2.58
C ARG A 73 21.26 -5.61 2.17
N LYS A 74 22.44 -5.56 2.78
CA LYS A 74 23.52 -6.50 2.41
C LYS A 74 23.12 -7.93 2.72
N LEU A 75 22.46 -8.17 3.87
CA LEU A 75 22.01 -9.50 4.24
C LEU A 75 20.91 -10.00 3.29
N ALA A 76 19.92 -9.18 2.96
CA ALA A 76 18.86 -9.54 2.02
C ALA A 76 19.42 -9.82 0.60
N ASP A 77 20.37 -9.00 0.11
CA ASP A 77 21.00 -9.17 -1.19
C ASP A 77 21.83 -10.46 -1.22
N LEU A 78 22.56 -10.80 -0.13
CA LEU A 78 23.29 -12.04 -0.01
C LEU A 78 22.37 -13.25 -0.08
N VAL A 79 21.34 -13.29 0.79
CA VAL A 79 20.39 -14.42 0.86
C VAL A 79 19.67 -14.60 -0.47
N ARG A 80 19.34 -13.52 -1.17
CA ARG A 80 18.75 -13.58 -2.51
C ARG A 80 19.69 -14.20 -3.55
N SER A 81 20.99 -13.99 -3.42
CA SER A 81 22.00 -14.44 -4.40
C SER A 81 22.33 -15.92 -4.35
N VAL A 82 22.07 -16.62 -3.23
CA VAL A 82 22.33 -18.06 -3.13
C VAL A 82 21.19 -18.88 -3.76
N PRO A 83 21.47 -20.14 -4.22
CA PRO A 83 20.44 -21.02 -4.76
C PRO A 83 19.30 -21.33 -3.76
N GLU A 84 18.11 -21.69 -4.26
CA GLU A 84 16.91 -21.88 -3.41
C GLU A 84 17.08 -22.99 -2.35
N ASP A 85 17.64 -24.14 -2.71
CA ASP A 85 17.79 -25.28 -1.80
C ASP A 85 19.05 -25.16 -0.91
N THR A 86 19.46 -23.95 -0.55
CA THR A 86 20.68 -23.72 0.22
C THR A 86 20.36 -23.62 1.71
N VAL A 87 21.12 -24.34 2.52
CA VAL A 87 21.19 -24.16 3.97
C VAL A 87 22.24 -23.09 4.28
N LEU A 88 21.84 -22.08 5.03
CA LEU A 88 22.69 -20.97 5.49
C LEU A 88 23.07 -21.21 6.94
N THR A 89 24.35 -21.10 7.26
CA THR A 89 24.85 -21.11 8.65
C THR A 89 25.24 -19.69 9.04
N PHE A 90 24.73 -19.26 10.19
CA PHE A 90 25.03 -17.97 10.80
C PHE A 90 25.80 -18.20 12.09
N GLU A 91 26.96 -17.56 12.24
CA GLU A 91 27.80 -17.64 13.44
C GLU A 91 28.30 -16.26 13.84
N LEU A 92 27.99 -15.83 15.04
CA LEU A 92 28.48 -14.57 15.60
C LEU A 92 29.83 -14.83 16.27
N LEU A 93 30.89 -14.26 15.71
CA LEU A 93 32.26 -14.32 16.19
C LEU A 93 32.70 -12.91 16.63
N GLU A 94 32.79 -12.69 17.93
CA GLU A 94 33.13 -11.37 18.52
C GLU A 94 32.22 -10.24 17.99
N SER A 95 32.70 -9.45 17.01
CA SER A 95 31.98 -8.31 16.42
C SER A 95 31.63 -8.50 14.93
N GLN A 96 31.72 -9.73 14.45
CA GLN A 96 31.40 -10.09 13.05
C GLN A 96 30.39 -11.22 13.01
N LEU A 97 29.43 -11.10 12.12
CA LEU A 97 28.52 -12.19 11.78
C LEU A 97 29.05 -12.89 10.53
N GLU A 98 29.54 -14.12 10.72
CA GLU A 98 29.91 -14.99 9.63
C GLU A 98 28.67 -15.68 9.08
N ILE A 99 28.52 -15.66 7.76
CA ILE A 99 27.44 -16.37 7.06
C ILE A 99 28.08 -17.28 6.04
N SER A 100 27.84 -18.56 6.15
CA SER A 100 28.39 -19.57 5.24
C SER A 100 27.30 -20.39 4.56
N ALA A 101 27.54 -20.74 3.29
CA ALA A 101 26.64 -21.53 2.47
C ALA A 101 27.46 -22.26 1.38
N LEU A 102 27.35 -23.57 1.27
CA LEU A 102 28.09 -24.36 0.28
C LEU A 102 29.62 -24.14 0.40
N LYS A 103 30.20 -23.45 -0.60
CA LYS A 103 31.64 -23.09 -0.64
C LYS A 103 31.84 -21.57 -0.45
N PHE A 104 30.81 -20.88 -0.08
CA PHE A 104 30.81 -19.43 0.13
C PHE A 104 30.83 -19.10 1.62
N GLN A 105 31.57 -18.06 1.98
CA GLN A 105 31.64 -17.49 3.31
C GLN A 105 31.73 -15.97 3.20
N ALA A 106 31.01 -15.26 4.05
CA ALA A 106 31.05 -13.81 4.13
C ALA A 106 30.99 -13.34 5.59
N ASP A 107 31.76 -12.29 5.91
CA ASP A 107 31.78 -11.66 7.20
C ASP A 107 31.09 -10.31 7.14
N PHE A 108 30.13 -10.11 8.03
CA PHE A 108 29.38 -8.86 8.18
C PHE A 108 29.80 -8.14 9.46
N SER A 109 30.10 -6.85 9.35
CA SER A 109 30.29 -6.01 10.53
C SER A 109 28.94 -5.84 11.24
N THR A 110 28.95 -5.94 12.56
CA THR A 110 27.78 -5.78 13.41
C THR A 110 27.83 -4.46 14.17
N LEU A 111 26.68 -4.02 14.68
CA LEU A 111 26.58 -2.92 15.65
C LEU A 111 25.99 -3.44 16.96
N PRO A 112 26.25 -2.76 18.09
CA PRO A 112 25.73 -3.16 19.37
C PRO A 112 24.20 -3.23 19.39
N VAL A 113 23.63 -4.30 19.93
CA VAL A 113 22.18 -4.47 20.06
C VAL A 113 21.54 -3.41 20.93
N GLY A 114 22.25 -2.94 21.98
CA GLY A 114 21.78 -1.87 22.87
C GLY A 114 21.51 -0.53 22.19
N ASP A 115 22.05 -0.31 20.99
CA ASP A 115 21.80 0.89 20.19
C ASP A 115 20.57 0.74 19.27
N PHE A 116 20.03 -0.47 19.14
CA PHE A 116 18.88 -0.74 18.27
C PHE A 116 17.58 -0.36 18.99
N PRO A 117 16.81 0.61 18.44
CA PRO A 117 15.56 1.01 19.06
C PRO A 117 14.49 -0.06 18.83
N VAL A 118 13.79 -0.42 19.88
CA VAL A 118 12.61 -1.30 19.82
C VAL A 118 11.39 -0.46 20.16
N ALA A 119 10.33 -0.61 19.40
CA ALA A 119 9.10 0.13 19.64
C ALA A 119 8.50 -0.26 21.01
N GLU A 120 8.15 0.76 21.80
CA GLU A 120 7.32 0.54 22.97
C GLU A 120 5.91 0.21 22.50
N ILE A 121 5.47 -1.01 22.80
CA ILE A 121 4.12 -1.47 22.45
C ILE A 121 3.16 -0.83 23.46
N SER A 122 2.27 0.03 22.96
CA SER A 122 1.19 0.61 23.76
C SER A 122 0.17 -0.47 24.15
N GLU A 123 -0.57 -0.23 25.22
CA GLU A 123 -1.74 -1.06 25.53
C GLU A 123 -2.84 -0.80 24.49
N PHE A 124 -3.44 -1.88 24.00
CA PHE A 124 -4.56 -1.86 23.06
C PHE A 124 -5.78 -2.50 23.75
N GLU A 125 -6.88 -1.78 23.77
CA GLU A 125 -8.07 -2.23 24.47
C GLU A 125 -8.90 -3.25 23.67
N ARG A 126 -8.79 -3.22 22.35
CA ARG A 126 -9.63 -4.01 21.45
C ARG A 126 -8.84 -4.55 20.28
N GLU A 127 -9.35 -5.65 19.74
CA GLU A 127 -8.81 -6.29 18.55
C GLU A 127 -9.94 -6.64 17.57
N VAL A 128 -9.66 -6.55 16.28
CA VAL A 128 -10.52 -7.08 15.23
C VAL A 128 -9.73 -8.05 14.37
N ALA A 129 -10.30 -9.22 14.13
CA ALA A 129 -9.73 -10.21 13.22
C ALA A 129 -10.40 -10.13 11.86
N LEU A 130 -9.59 -10.13 10.78
CA LEU A 130 -10.07 -10.22 9.41
C LEU A 130 -9.01 -10.89 8.53
N PRO A 131 -9.42 -11.40 7.33
CA PRO A 131 -8.46 -11.91 6.36
C PRO A 131 -7.46 -10.81 5.94
N GLY A 132 -6.16 -11.09 6.02
CA GLY A 132 -5.12 -10.17 5.58
C GLY A 132 -5.29 -9.75 4.13
N LYS A 133 -5.75 -10.67 3.28
CA LYS A 133 -6.09 -10.41 1.88
C LYS A 133 -7.14 -9.30 1.72
N GLU A 134 -8.20 -9.30 2.52
CA GLU A 134 -9.23 -8.25 2.45
C GLU A 134 -8.68 -6.88 2.80
N LEU A 135 -7.86 -6.79 3.86
CA LEU A 135 -7.21 -5.53 4.23
C LEU A 135 -6.23 -5.07 3.15
N ALA A 136 -5.43 -5.98 2.58
CA ALA A 136 -4.52 -5.67 1.48
C ALA A 136 -5.28 -5.10 0.26
N GLU A 137 -6.40 -5.72 -0.12
CA GLU A 137 -7.24 -5.25 -1.22
C GLU A 137 -7.85 -3.87 -0.96
N LEU A 138 -8.31 -3.58 0.27
CA LEU A 138 -8.82 -2.25 0.62
C LEU A 138 -7.74 -1.17 0.49
N ILE A 139 -6.52 -1.47 0.95
CA ILE A 139 -5.38 -0.56 0.81
C ILE A 139 -5.00 -0.39 -0.66
N GLU A 140 -4.94 -1.46 -1.45
CA GLU A 140 -4.62 -1.41 -2.88
C GLU A 140 -5.61 -0.53 -3.65
N LYS A 141 -6.90 -0.73 -3.40
CA LYS A 141 -7.99 -0.01 -4.05
C LYS A 141 -8.04 1.49 -3.73
N THR A 142 -7.32 1.95 -2.71
CA THR A 142 -7.39 3.35 -2.24
C THR A 142 -6.05 4.08 -2.22
N SER A 143 -4.95 3.40 -1.98
CA SER A 143 -3.63 3.99 -1.70
C SER A 143 -3.09 4.91 -2.80
N PHE A 144 -3.47 4.70 -4.06
CA PHE A 144 -3.06 5.54 -5.19
C PHE A 144 -3.58 6.99 -5.06
N ALA A 145 -4.69 7.20 -4.35
CA ALA A 145 -5.31 8.51 -4.16
C ALA A 145 -4.72 9.31 -2.98
N MET A 146 -3.81 8.73 -2.18
CA MET A 146 -3.10 9.46 -1.13
C MET A 146 -2.29 10.62 -1.70
N ALA A 147 -2.29 11.75 -1.02
CA ALA A 147 -1.35 12.84 -1.31
C ALA A 147 0.10 12.42 -1.05
N SER A 148 1.04 13.16 -1.63
CA SER A 148 2.47 12.98 -1.40
C SER A 148 3.11 14.33 -1.10
N GLN A 149 3.67 14.47 0.10
CA GLN A 149 4.32 15.71 0.57
C GLN A 149 3.39 16.95 0.56
N ASP A 150 2.07 16.74 0.80
CA ASP A 150 1.11 17.83 0.95
C ASP A 150 1.27 18.47 2.33
N VAL A 151 1.11 19.80 2.39
CA VAL A 151 1.14 20.55 3.65
C VAL A 151 0.00 20.17 4.60
N ARG A 152 -1.09 19.66 4.05
CA ARG A 152 -2.19 19.01 4.78
C ARG A 152 -1.76 17.57 5.09
N TYR A 153 -0.88 17.42 6.09
CA TYR A 153 -0.18 16.15 6.39
C TYR A 153 -1.11 14.96 6.59
N TYR A 154 -2.36 15.19 7.05
CA TYR A 154 -3.38 14.14 7.20
C TYR A 154 -3.83 13.53 5.86
N LEU A 155 -3.58 14.16 4.72
CA LEU A 155 -3.82 13.60 3.40
C LEU A 155 -2.66 12.70 2.89
N ASN A 156 -1.48 12.76 3.54
CA ASN A 156 -0.34 11.90 3.20
C ASN A 156 -0.47 10.49 3.78
N GLY A 157 -1.68 10.01 3.95
CA GLY A 157 -2.01 8.69 4.45
C GLY A 157 -3.39 8.24 4.03
N ILE A 158 -3.77 7.04 4.46
CA ILE A 158 -5.13 6.51 4.31
C ILE A 158 -5.89 6.66 5.63
N LEU A 159 -7.16 7.00 5.54
CA LEU A 159 -8.09 6.89 6.65
C LEU A 159 -8.58 5.44 6.73
N LEU A 160 -8.45 4.82 7.89
CA LEU A 160 -9.11 3.58 8.25
C LEU A 160 -10.24 3.89 9.23
N GLU A 161 -11.47 3.56 8.85
CA GLU A 161 -12.64 3.65 9.72
C GLU A 161 -13.12 2.26 10.06
N VAL A 162 -13.28 1.97 11.34
CA VAL A 162 -13.79 0.69 11.84
C VAL A 162 -15.11 0.96 12.55
N SER A 163 -16.17 0.31 12.11
CA SER A 163 -17.49 0.32 12.71
C SER A 163 -17.92 -1.10 13.11
N PRO A 164 -18.99 -1.29 13.87
CA PRO A 164 -19.42 -2.64 14.30
C PRO A 164 -19.69 -3.63 13.17
N SER A 165 -19.96 -3.14 11.96
CA SER A 165 -20.37 -3.98 10.83
C SER A 165 -19.51 -3.82 9.57
N GLN A 166 -18.57 -2.86 9.54
CA GLN A 166 -17.87 -2.48 8.32
C GLN A 166 -16.51 -1.85 8.62
N ILE A 167 -15.56 -2.12 7.76
CA ILE A 167 -14.31 -1.36 7.63
C ILE A 167 -14.39 -0.55 6.34
N ASN A 168 -14.04 0.74 6.44
CA ASN A 168 -13.83 1.62 5.29
C ASN A 168 -12.36 2.05 5.24
N VAL A 169 -11.82 2.10 4.04
CA VAL A 169 -10.52 2.71 3.76
C VAL A 169 -10.70 3.83 2.75
N VAL A 170 -10.18 5.00 3.07
CA VAL A 170 -10.35 6.21 2.26
C VAL A 170 -9.02 6.90 2.03
N ALA A 171 -8.79 7.36 0.82
CA ALA A 171 -7.65 8.21 0.49
C ALA A 171 -8.07 9.36 -0.43
N THR A 172 -7.47 10.53 -0.26
CA THR A 172 -7.68 11.69 -1.15
C THR A 172 -6.46 12.61 -1.15
N ASP A 173 -6.21 13.25 -2.29
CA ASP A 173 -5.23 14.33 -2.44
C ASP A 173 -5.90 15.72 -2.60
N GLY A 174 -7.23 15.76 -2.50
CA GLY A 174 -8.04 16.97 -2.69
C GLY A 174 -8.48 17.20 -4.13
N HIS A 175 -8.05 16.36 -5.09
CA HIS A 175 -8.46 16.39 -6.50
C HIS A 175 -9.17 15.12 -6.93
N ARG A 176 -8.97 14.05 -6.19
CA ARG A 176 -9.62 12.76 -6.34
C ARG A 176 -9.79 12.11 -4.97
N LEU A 177 -10.66 11.14 -4.90
CA LEU A 177 -10.87 10.33 -3.71
C LEU A 177 -11.09 8.87 -4.12
N ALA A 178 -10.54 7.96 -3.32
CA ALA A 178 -10.83 6.54 -3.41
C ALA A 178 -11.40 6.07 -2.08
N TRP A 179 -12.52 5.37 -2.14
CA TRP A 179 -13.20 4.75 -1.01
C TRP A 179 -13.43 3.27 -1.31
N ALA A 180 -13.08 2.43 -0.37
CA ALA A 180 -13.33 1.00 -0.43
C ALA A 180 -13.81 0.47 0.93
N SER A 181 -14.64 -0.57 0.92
CA SER A 181 -15.20 -1.13 2.15
C SER A 181 -15.29 -2.65 2.14
N CYS A 182 -15.24 -3.25 3.32
CA CYS A 182 -15.60 -4.65 3.55
C CYS A 182 -16.50 -4.80 4.78
N LYS A 183 -17.32 -5.86 4.79
CA LYS A 183 -18.21 -6.18 5.90
C LYS A 183 -17.45 -7.00 6.94
N ILE A 184 -17.53 -6.59 8.19
CA ILE A 184 -16.97 -7.32 9.34
C ILE A 184 -18.00 -7.41 10.47
N LYS A 185 -17.65 -8.14 11.54
CA LYS A 185 -18.33 -8.05 12.84
C LYS A 185 -17.28 -7.77 13.89
N THR A 186 -17.45 -6.70 14.64
CA THR A 186 -16.51 -6.29 15.69
C THR A 186 -17.25 -5.59 16.83
N ASP A 187 -16.60 -5.54 18.00
CA ASP A 187 -17.07 -4.81 19.18
C ASP A 187 -16.55 -3.36 19.19
N PHE A 188 -15.86 -2.92 18.12
CA PHE A 188 -15.48 -1.51 17.98
C PHE A 188 -16.72 -0.64 17.84
N THR A 189 -16.66 0.52 18.47
CA THR A 189 -17.51 1.66 18.10
C THR A 189 -16.92 2.35 16.88
N ASP A 190 -17.55 3.38 16.37
CA ASP A 190 -17.04 4.10 15.20
C ASP A 190 -15.69 4.77 15.53
N GLU A 191 -14.62 4.15 15.08
CA GLU A 191 -13.25 4.58 15.32
C GLU A 191 -12.57 4.95 13.99
N LYS A 192 -11.71 5.96 14.04
CA LYS A 192 -11.02 6.49 12.86
C LYS A 192 -9.55 6.71 13.14
N ILE A 193 -8.68 6.17 12.30
CA ILE A 193 -7.24 6.39 12.37
C ILE A 193 -6.68 6.74 10.98
N ILE A 194 -5.57 7.49 10.97
CA ILE A 194 -4.89 7.85 9.72
C ILE A 194 -3.54 7.14 9.68
N ILE A 195 -3.42 6.19 8.76
CA ILE A 195 -2.21 5.38 8.56
C ILE A 195 -1.30 6.11 7.57
N PRO A 196 -0.03 6.40 7.92
CA PRO A 196 0.90 7.08 7.02
C PRO A 196 1.10 6.32 5.71
N ARG A 197 1.39 7.05 4.62
CA ARG A 197 1.58 6.48 3.28
C ARG A 197 2.61 5.35 3.25
N LYS A 198 3.78 5.52 3.89
CA LYS A 198 4.81 4.47 3.93
C LYS A 198 4.26 3.23 4.63
N SER A 199 3.61 3.40 5.78
CA SER A 199 3.03 2.31 6.56
C SER A 199 1.96 1.55 5.77
N ALA A 200 1.06 2.25 5.08
CA ALA A 200 0.03 1.62 4.25
C ALA A 200 0.64 0.77 3.12
N ILE A 201 1.67 1.28 2.44
CA ILE A 201 2.35 0.56 1.35
C ILE A 201 3.11 -0.66 1.87
N GLU A 202 3.84 -0.55 2.98
CA GLU A 202 4.57 -1.69 3.54
C GLU A 202 3.61 -2.74 4.13
N LEU A 203 2.53 -2.31 4.77
CA LEU A 203 1.49 -3.21 5.25
C LEU A 203 0.81 -3.97 4.10
N GLN A 204 0.48 -3.29 3.00
CA GLN A 204 -0.09 -3.94 1.81
C GLN A 204 0.85 -5.02 1.25
N LYS A 205 2.14 -4.73 1.13
CA LYS A 205 3.13 -5.72 0.64
C LYS A 205 3.20 -6.93 1.57
N LEU A 206 3.23 -6.69 2.88
CA LEU A 206 3.23 -7.74 3.89
C LEU A 206 2.00 -8.65 3.76
N LEU A 207 0.81 -8.06 3.70
CA LEU A 207 -0.45 -8.79 3.65
C LEU A 207 -0.70 -9.50 2.31
N ASN A 208 -0.11 -9.05 1.22
CA ASN A 208 -0.13 -9.77 -0.06
C ASN A 208 0.65 -11.08 -0.02
N LEU A 209 1.72 -11.16 0.80
CA LEU A 209 2.52 -12.37 1.00
C LEU A 209 1.95 -13.25 2.13
N TYR A 210 1.33 -12.64 3.12
CA TYR A 210 0.70 -13.28 4.28
C TYR A 210 -0.80 -12.98 4.33
N PRO A 211 -1.59 -13.59 3.42
CA PRO A 211 -3.01 -13.24 3.21
C PRO A 211 -3.97 -13.83 4.25
N ASP A 212 -3.49 -14.67 5.14
CA ASP A 212 -4.28 -15.34 6.17
C ASP A 212 -4.86 -14.35 7.18
N ASN A 213 -5.60 -14.85 8.15
CA ASN A 213 -6.22 -14.01 9.16
C ASN A 213 -5.17 -13.25 9.97
N VAL A 214 -5.40 -11.97 10.14
CA VAL A 214 -4.61 -11.08 10.98
C VAL A 214 -5.50 -10.43 12.04
N ASN A 215 -4.89 -10.05 13.16
CA ASN A 215 -5.51 -9.23 14.16
C ASN A 215 -5.04 -7.79 14.01
N ILE A 216 -5.97 -6.85 14.12
CA ILE A 216 -5.71 -5.40 14.10
C ILE A 216 -6.07 -4.85 15.47
N SER A 217 -5.15 -4.09 16.05
CA SER A 217 -5.36 -3.30 17.26
C SER A 217 -4.83 -1.90 17.04
N PHE A 218 -5.50 -0.90 17.52
CA PHE A 218 -5.01 0.47 17.43
C PHE A 218 -5.48 1.33 18.61
N ASN A 219 -4.79 2.42 18.82
CA ASN A 219 -5.16 3.50 19.73
C ASN A 219 -4.94 4.85 19.00
N SER A 220 -4.93 5.97 19.72
CA SER A 220 -4.72 7.30 19.12
C SER A 220 -3.37 7.48 18.42
N ASN A 221 -2.35 6.69 18.76
CA ASN A 221 -0.96 6.94 18.37
C ASN A 221 -0.35 5.83 17.53
N GLN A 222 -0.84 4.60 17.67
CA GLN A 222 -0.25 3.40 17.05
C GLN A 222 -1.30 2.47 16.47
N LEU A 223 -0.94 1.84 15.36
CA LEU A 223 -1.59 0.68 14.76
C LEU A 223 -0.68 -0.53 14.96
N ARG A 224 -1.25 -1.67 15.36
CA ARG A 224 -0.61 -2.97 15.36
C ARG A 224 -1.42 -3.94 14.49
N VAL A 225 -0.76 -4.58 13.53
CA VAL A 225 -1.31 -5.69 12.73
C VAL A 225 -0.42 -6.90 12.95
N PHE A 226 -1.00 -8.02 13.35
CA PHE A 226 -0.18 -9.16 13.75
C PHE A 226 -0.86 -10.51 13.46
N SER A 227 -0.02 -11.53 13.33
CA SER A 227 -0.34 -12.96 13.26
C SER A 227 0.65 -13.74 14.15
N ASP A 228 0.62 -15.06 14.05
CA ASP A 228 1.63 -15.91 14.71
C ASP A 228 3.03 -15.73 14.13
N GLU A 229 3.15 -15.31 12.87
CA GLU A 229 4.40 -15.19 12.13
C GLU A 229 5.02 -13.80 12.20
N PHE A 230 4.21 -12.74 12.26
CA PHE A 230 4.71 -11.37 12.25
C PHE A 230 3.95 -10.42 13.17
N THR A 231 4.61 -9.31 13.50
CA THR A 231 4.00 -8.14 14.13
C THR A 231 4.46 -6.89 13.37
N PHE A 232 3.50 -6.14 12.84
CA PHE A 232 3.70 -4.85 12.20
C PHE A 232 3.15 -3.76 13.11
N ILE A 233 3.98 -2.79 13.47
CA ILE A 233 3.59 -1.63 14.28
C ILE A 233 3.84 -0.38 13.45
N SER A 234 2.90 0.55 13.45
CA SER A 234 3.03 1.86 12.81
C SER A 234 2.57 2.97 13.73
N LYS A 235 3.33 4.06 13.77
CA LYS A 235 2.81 5.33 14.27
C LYS A 235 1.69 5.82 13.36
N LEU A 236 0.73 6.56 13.93
CA LEU A 236 -0.39 7.14 13.21
C LEU A 236 -0.16 8.64 12.97
N ILE A 237 -0.83 9.18 11.96
CA ILE A 237 -0.87 10.62 11.73
C ILE A 237 -1.90 11.23 12.69
N GLU A 238 -1.46 12.15 13.52
CA GLU A 238 -2.36 12.93 14.38
C GLU A 238 -3.20 13.91 13.54
N GLY A 239 -4.47 14.09 13.88
CA GLY A 239 -5.35 15.07 13.25
C GLY A 239 -6.70 14.49 12.85
N SER A 240 -7.50 15.34 12.20
CA SER A 240 -8.81 14.96 11.68
C SER A 240 -8.79 14.86 10.17
N TYR A 241 -9.20 13.70 9.65
CA TYR A 241 -9.42 13.55 8.21
C TYR A 241 -10.62 14.39 7.76
N PRO A 242 -10.60 14.98 6.56
CA PRO A 242 -11.75 15.76 6.07
C PRO A 242 -13.02 14.92 6.00
N ASP A 243 -14.16 15.59 6.13
CA ASP A 243 -15.48 14.99 5.89
C ASP A 243 -15.60 14.66 4.38
N TYR A 244 -15.15 13.48 4.04
CA TYR A 244 -15.06 13.02 2.65
C TYR A 244 -16.44 12.71 2.05
N GLU A 245 -17.45 12.44 2.87
CA GLU A 245 -18.80 12.15 2.40
C GLU A 245 -19.39 13.33 1.61
N LYS A 246 -18.98 14.55 1.93
CA LYS A 246 -19.37 15.76 1.19
C LYS A 246 -18.78 15.88 -0.21
N VAL A 247 -17.76 15.08 -0.53
CA VAL A 247 -17.12 15.10 -1.85
C VAL A 247 -17.92 14.29 -2.88
N PHE A 248 -18.79 13.40 -2.42
CA PHE A 248 -19.66 12.62 -3.32
C PHE A 248 -20.66 13.55 -4.00
N PRO A 249 -20.69 13.59 -5.35
CA PRO A 249 -21.56 14.47 -6.09
C PRO A 249 -23.04 14.11 -5.88
N GLN A 250 -23.90 15.11 -5.96
CA GLN A 250 -25.35 14.95 -5.87
C GLN A 250 -26.01 15.51 -7.12
N GLY A 251 -27.13 14.93 -7.53
CA GLY A 251 -27.88 15.40 -8.70
C GLY A 251 -28.37 14.27 -9.59
N THR A 252 -28.69 14.61 -10.83
CA THR A 252 -29.15 13.63 -11.83
C THR A 252 -27.95 12.85 -12.36
N GLU A 253 -27.98 11.53 -12.19
CA GLU A 253 -26.94 10.63 -12.67
C GLU A 253 -27.07 10.38 -14.17
N GLN A 254 -25.94 10.50 -14.86
CA GLN A 254 -25.78 10.04 -16.23
C GLN A 254 -24.72 8.94 -16.24
N LYS A 255 -25.15 7.71 -16.52
CA LYS A 255 -24.32 6.50 -16.41
C LYS A 255 -23.77 6.11 -17.77
N LEU A 256 -22.47 5.90 -17.80
CA LEU A 256 -21.74 5.36 -18.94
C LEU A 256 -21.09 4.04 -18.52
N LYS A 257 -21.44 2.95 -19.21
CA LYS A 257 -20.80 1.64 -19.02
C LYS A 257 -19.84 1.38 -20.18
N ALA A 258 -18.65 0.92 -19.86
CA ALA A 258 -17.62 0.68 -20.86
C ALA A 258 -16.79 -0.55 -20.54
N ASN A 259 -16.21 -1.15 -21.58
CA ASN A 259 -15.15 -2.13 -21.41
C ASN A 259 -13.90 -1.44 -20.87
N LYS A 260 -13.45 -1.83 -19.68
CA LYS A 260 -12.29 -1.23 -18.99
C LYS A 260 -11.03 -1.22 -19.84
N SER A 261 -10.70 -2.36 -20.47
CA SER A 261 -9.49 -2.50 -21.29
C SER A 261 -9.51 -1.56 -22.51
N SER A 262 -10.67 -1.35 -23.14
CA SER A 262 -10.84 -0.43 -24.26
C SER A 262 -10.57 1.01 -23.84
N VAL A 263 -11.16 1.45 -22.72
CA VAL A 263 -10.94 2.79 -22.16
C VAL A 263 -9.48 2.98 -21.73
N GLN A 264 -8.89 2.02 -21.02
CA GLN A 264 -7.49 2.09 -20.62
C GLN A 264 -6.53 2.21 -21.82
N THR A 265 -6.80 1.43 -22.87
CA THR A 265 -5.96 1.46 -24.08
C THR A 265 -6.06 2.80 -24.79
N ALA A 266 -7.27 3.36 -24.92
CA ALA A 266 -7.49 4.68 -25.49
C ALA A 266 -6.82 5.79 -24.67
N LEU A 267 -6.97 5.74 -23.33
CA LEU A 267 -6.29 6.67 -22.43
C LEU A 267 -4.76 6.57 -22.54
N ASN A 268 -4.21 5.36 -22.62
CA ASN A 268 -2.76 5.17 -22.77
C ASN A 268 -2.22 5.81 -24.05
N ARG A 269 -2.94 5.70 -25.18
CA ARG A 269 -2.56 6.36 -26.44
C ARG A 269 -2.70 7.88 -26.34
N ALA A 270 -3.84 8.37 -25.80
CA ALA A 270 -4.05 9.81 -25.62
C ALA A 270 -3.03 10.45 -24.66
N ALA A 271 -2.59 9.72 -23.62
CA ALA A 271 -1.60 10.19 -22.66
C ALA A 271 -0.26 10.59 -23.28
N VAL A 272 0.13 9.96 -24.40
CA VAL A 272 1.40 10.23 -25.10
C VAL A 272 1.46 11.70 -25.57
N LEU A 273 0.33 12.26 -26.01
CA LEU A 273 0.23 13.63 -26.51
C LEU A 273 -0.48 14.59 -25.55
N SER A 274 -0.74 14.16 -24.30
CA SER A 274 -1.25 15.05 -23.27
C SER A 274 -0.18 16.03 -22.77
N ASN A 275 -0.61 17.17 -22.23
CA ASN A 275 0.29 18.12 -21.59
C ASN A 275 1.04 17.46 -20.42
N GLU A 276 2.38 17.46 -20.41
CA GLU A 276 3.21 16.79 -19.41
C GLU A 276 2.97 17.30 -17.98
N LYS A 277 2.67 18.60 -17.82
CA LYS A 277 2.49 19.23 -16.51
C LYS A 277 1.09 19.04 -15.95
N TYR A 278 0.08 19.24 -16.79
CA TYR A 278 -1.33 19.25 -16.34
C TYR A 278 -2.05 17.94 -16.61
N ARG A 279 -1.50 17.10 -17.51
CA ARG A 279 -2.05 15.78 -17.83
C ARG A 279 -3.53 15.82 -18.21
N GLY A 280 -3.96 16.91 -18.87
CA GLY A 280 -5.37 17.12 -19.22
C GLY A 280 -5.84 16.22 -20.36
N VAL A 281 -7.04 15.68 -20.20
CA VAL A 281 -7.78 14.93 -21.23
C VAL A 281 -9.23 15.38 -21.20
N LYS A 282 -9.83 15.55 -22.38
CA LYS A 282 -11.24 15.88 -22.56
C LYS A 282 -12.00 14.62 -22.93
N PHE A 283 -13.08 14.35 -22.21
CA PHE A 283 -14.10 13.38 -22.57
C PHE A 283 -15.26 14.11 -23.22
N ILE A 284 -15.68 13.64 -24.38
CA ILE A 284 -16.89 14.09 -25.07
C ILE A 284 -17.83 12.88 -25.07
N LEU A 285 -18.94 13.03 -24.39
CA LEU A 285 -19.96 12.00 -24.29
C LEU A 285 -21.03 12.22 -25.35
N GLU A 286 -21.30 11.21 -26.13
CA GLU A 286 -22.34 11.16 -27.12
C GLU A 286 -23.09 9.82 -27.01
N GLN A 287 -24.25 9.70 -27.59
CA GLN A 287 -24.99 8.43 -27.56
C GLN A 287 -24.10 7.29 -28.07
N ASP A 288 -23.92 6.26 -27.25
CA ASP A 288 -23.16 5.04 -27.52
C ASP A 288 -21.67 5.25 -27.87
N ASN A 289 -21.14 6.47 -27.64
CA ASN A 289 -19.77 6.81 -27.96
C ASN A 289 -19.12 7.70 -26.90
N LEU A 290 -17.88 7.36 -26.54
CA LEU A 290 -16.99 8.19 -25.73
C LEU A 290 -15.78 8.60 -26.58
N LYS A 291 -15.66 9.89 -26.85
CA LYS A 291 -14.51 10.45 -27.52
C LYS A 291 -13.54 11.02 -26.48
N ILE A 292 -12.28 10.61 -26.56
CA ILE A 292 -11.19 10.99 -25.66
C ILE A 292 -10.20 11.85 -26.45
N CYS A 293 -10.05 13.13 -26.06
CA CYS A 293 -9.18 14.07 -26.75
C CYS A 293 -8.08 14.58 -25.80
N ALA A 294 -6.85 14.57 -26.25
CA ALA A 294 -5.70 15.17 -25.57
C ALA A 294 -4.95 16.12 -26.51
N ASN A 295 -4.33 17.14 -25.95
CA ASN A 295 -3.45 18.06 -26.68
C ASN A 295 -2.30 18.54 -25.78
N ASN A 296 -1.27 19.10 -26.45
CA ASN A 296 -0.12 19.66 -25.76
C ASN A 296 0.24 21.06 -26.31
N PRO A 297 1.13 21.81 -25.63
CA PRO A 297 1.54 23.16 -26.07
C PRO A 297 2.24 23.18 -27.44
N SER A 298 2.78 22.06 -27.90
CA SER A 298 3.39 21.92 -29.23
C SER A 298 2.35 21.79 -30.35
N LYS A 299 1.05 21.90 -30.02
CA LYS A 299 -0.09 21.72 -30.94
C LYS A 299 -0.22 20.30 -31.51
N GLU A 300 0.34 19.34 -30.84
CA GLU A 300 0.08 17.93 -31.10
C GLU A 300 -1.22 17.50 -30.41
N SER A 301 -1.99 16.62 -31.04
CA SER A 301 -3.27 16.15 -30.51
C SER A 301 -3.49 14.68 -30.78
N ALA A 302 -4.19 14.04 -29.86
CA ALA A 302 -4.70 12.68 -30.00
C ALA A 302 -6.22 12.71 -29.85
N GLU A 303 -6.89 11.86 -30.60
CA GLU A 303 -8.32 11.67 -30.56
C GLU A 303 -8.61 10.18 -30.70
N GLU A 304 -9.39 9.66 -29.77
CA GLU A 304 -9.77 8.24 -29.69
C GLU A 304 -11.28 8.11 -29.49
N GLU A 305 -11.90 7.17 -30.15
CA GLU A 305 -13.32 6.85 -29.99
C GLU A 305 -13.46 5.45 -29.37
N VAL A 306 -14.26 5.36 -28.32
CA VAL A 306 -14.53 4.12 -27.60
C VAL A 306 -16.03 3.87 -27.59
N PRO A 307 -16.51 2.75 -28.17
CA PRO A 307 -17.90 2.36 -28.05
C PRO A 307 -18.26 2.09 -26.58
N VAL A 308 -19.36 2.66 -26.11
CA VAL A 308 -19.82 2.58 -24.72
C VAL A 308 -21.35 2.41 -24.69
N ASP A 309 -21.90 2.00 -23.56
CA ASP A 309 -23.34 2.03 -23.31
C ASP A 309 -23.65 3.37 -22.59
N TYR A 310 -24.13 4.34 -23.34
CA TYR A 310 -24.48 5.67 -22.85
C TYR A 310 -25.68 6.24 -23.62
N ALA A 311 -26.71 6.63 -22.88
CA ALA A 311 -27.94 7.20 -23.42
C ALA A 311 -28.31 8.57 -22.82
N GLY A 312 -27.35 9.22 -22.13
CA GLY A 312 -27.53 10.54 -21.54
C GLY A 312 -27.36 11.70 -22.54
N ASP A 313 -27.41 12.91 -22.02
CA ASP A 313 -27.18 14.13 -22.80
C ASP A 313 -25.72 14.21 -23.25
N SER A 314 -25.50 14.77 -24.45
CA SER A 314 -24.14 15.05 -24.92
C SER A 314 -23.53 16.22 -24.16
N PHE A 315 -22.31 16.05 -23.62
CA PHE A 315 -21.54 17.13 -22.98
C PHE A 315 -20.04 16.81 -22.98
N GLU A 316 -19.25 17.83 -22.66
CA GLU A 316 -17.79 17.71 -22.54
C GLU A 316 -17.36 17.90 -21.07
N ILE A 317 -16.35 17.11 -20.65
CA ILE A 317 -15.76 17.22 -19.32
C ILE A 317 -14.26 16.95 -19.38
N GLY A 318 -13.46 17.74 -18.66
CA GLY A 318 -12.01 17.57 -18.58
C GLY A 318 -11.58 16.83 -17.33
N PHE A 319 -10.54 15.99 -17.45
CA PHE A 319 -9.92 15.29 -16.32
C PHE A 319 -8.40 15.29 -16.39
N ASN A 320 -7.76 15.05 -15.27
CA ASN A 320 -6.38 14.58 -15.27
C ASN A 320 -6.36 13.11 -15.70
N ILE A 321 -5.70 12.83 -16.82
CA ILE A 321 -5.67 11.49 -17.41
C ILE A 321 -5.08 10.44 -16.47
N SER A 322 -4.07 10.81 -15.66
CA SER A 322 -3.45 9.90 -14.71
C SER A 322 -4.43 9.48 -13.62
N TYR A 323 -5.31 10.38 -13.17
CA TYR A 323 -6.31 10.03 -12.14
C TYR A 323 -7.32 9.01 -12.66
N VAL A 324 -7.73 9.13 -13.92
CA VAL A 324 -8.62 8.16 -14.56
C VAL A 324 -7.91 6.81 -14.74
N GLN A 325 -6.66 6.83 -15.25
CA GLN A 325 -5.87 5.61 -15.45
C GLN A 325 -5.63 4.85 -14.14
N GLU A 326 -5.27 5.54 -13.05
CA GLU A 326 -5.02 4.94 -11.75
C GLU A 326 -6.31 4.38 -11.14
N SER A 327 -7.44 5.08 -11.26
CA SER A 327 -8.73 4.56 -10.83
C SER A 327 -9.10 3.27 -11.58
N LEU A 328 -8.88 3.21 -12.89
CA LEU A 328 -9.15 2.01 -13.70
C LEU A 328 -8.20 0.86 -13.39
N SER A 329 -6.96 1.14 -12.96
CA SER A 329 -5.95 0.10 -12.71
C SER A 329 -6.32 -0.85 -11.58
N VAL A 330 -7.06 -0.37 -10.58
CA VAL A 330 -7.45 -1.15 -9.39
C VAL A 330 -8.87 -1.73 -9.46
N ILE A 331 -9.62 -1.44 -10.52
CA ILE A 331 -10.91 -2.08 -10.81
C ILE A 331 -10.66 -3.48 -11.33
N SER A 332 -11.22 -4.49 -10.68
CA SER A 332 -11.02 -5.91 -11.03
C SER A 332 -11.89 -6.38 -12.21
N ASN A 333 -13.07 -5.79 -12.38
CA ASN A 333 -14.03 -6.20 -13.40
C ASN A 333 -13.59 -5.78 -14.82
N ASN A 334 -14.07 -6.52 -15.82
CA ASN A 334 -13.84 -6.18 -17.23
C ASN A 334 -14.67 -4.98 -17.70
N GLU A 335 -15.71 -4.63 -16.97
CA GLU A 335 -16.57 -3.48 -17.24
C GLU A 335 -16.48 -2.48 -16.09
N VAL A 336 -16.57 -1.21 -16.45
CA VAL A 336 -16.52 -0.07 -15.52
C VAL A 336 -17.74 0.84 -15.76
N GLU A 337 -18.26 1.40 -14.68
CA GLU A 337 -19.30 2.41 -14.74
C GLU A 337 -18.71 3.77 -14.36
N PHE A 338 -18.86 4.75 -15.25
CA PHE A 338 -18.66 6.17 -14.98
C PHE A 338 -20.03 6.80 -14.70
N VAL A 339 -20.15 7.54 -13.59
CA VAL A 339 -21.38 8.26 -13.27
C VAL A 339 -21.08 9.75 -13.25
N PHE A 340 -21.70 10.47 -14.17
CA PHE A 340 -21.52 11.92 -14.33
C PHE A 340 -22.74 12.66 -13.74
N PHE A 341 -22.48 13.86 -13.25
CA PHE A 341 -23.48 14.76 -12.65
C PHE A 341 -23.46 16.14 -13.36
N GLY A 342 -23.11 16.13 -14.65
CA GLY A 342 -22.88 17.29 -15.48
C GLY A 342 -21.41 17.63 -15.64
N SER A 343 -21.10 18.67 -16.46
CA SER A 343 -19.74 18.99 -16.90
C SER A 343 -18.84 19.63 -15.84
N GLU A 344 -19.40 20.14 -14.74
CA GLU A 344 -18.65 20.85 -13.69
C GLU A 344 -18.58 20.09 -12.36
N ASN A 345 -19.25 18.95 -12.27
CA ASN A 345 -19.29 18.13 -11.06
C ASN A 345 -18.30 16.96 -11.16
N SER A 346 -17.91 16.43 -10.00
CA SER A 346 -17.07 15.25 -9.92
C SER A 346 -17.74 14.05 -10.61
N CYS A 347 -16.91 13.18 -11.21
CA CYS A 347 -17.32 11.91 -11.77
C CYS A 347 -17.05 10.79 -10.78
N LEU A 348 -17.97 9.82 -10.66
CA LEU A 348 -17.71 8.57 -9.97
C LEU A 348 -17.24 7.52 -10.96
N VAL A 349 -16.26 6.73 -10.53
CA VAL A 349 -15.77 5.55 -11.25
C VAL A 349 -15.90 4.36 -10.32
N LYS A 350 -16.61 3.33 -10.73
CA LYS A 350 -16.91 2.17 -9.88
C LYS A 350 -17.06 0.87 -10.68
N ASN A 351 -17.01 -0.24 -9.98
CA ASN A 351 -17.44 -1.53 -10.52
C ASN A 351 -18.93 -1.51 -10.82
N ILE A 352 -19.36 -2.23 -11.85
CA ILE A 352 -20.77 -2.47 -12.09
C ILE A 352 -21.30 -3.42 -11.01
N ASP A 353 -22.44 -3.08 -10.41
CA ASP A 353 -23.12 -3.85 -9.34
C ASP A 353 -22.30 -4.09 -8.06
N ASP A 354 -21.24 -3.30 -7.83
CA ASP A 354 -20.42 -3.39 -6.62
C ASP A 354 -20.34 -2.00 -5.96
N GLU A 355 -21.00 -1.86 -4.82
CA GLU A 355 -21.02 -0.62 -4.03
C GLU A 355 -19.84 -0.54 -3.04
N SER A 356 -19.00 -1.57 -2.97
CA SER A 356 -17.87 -1.60 -2.03
C SER A 356 -16.64 -0.81 -2.49
N LEU A 357 -16.66 -0.28 -3.72
CA LEU A 357 -15.57 0.50 -4.31
C LEU A 357 -16.12 1.69 -5.09
N ILE A 358 -15.72 2.89 -4.69
CA ILE A 358 -16.08 4.13 -5.37
C ILE A 358 -14.86 5.04 -5.45
N HIS A 359 -14.55 5.49 -6.65
CA HIS A 359 -13.56 6.55 -6.86
C HIS A 359 -14.27 7.83 -7.32
N VAL A 360 -13.85 8.97 -6.79
CA VAL A 360 -14.32 10.30 -7.19
C VAL A 360 -13.19 11.01 -7.90
N ILE A 361 -13.45 11.54 -9.09
CA ILE A 361 -12.47 12.33 -9.85
C ILE A 361 -13.06 13.71 -10.10
N MET A 362 -12.38 14.74 -9.63
CA MET A 362 -12.79 16.12 -9.84
C MET A 362 -12.48 16.54 -11.30
N PRO A 363 -13.40 17.27 -11.95
CA PRO A 363 -13.14 17.79 -13.27
C PRO A 363 -12.07 18.88 -13.24
N MET A 364 -11.40 19.07 -14.36
CA MET A 364 -10.47 20.17 -14.56
C MET A 364 -10.87 21.02 -15.78
N ARG A 365 -10.62 22.31 -15.70
CA ARG A 365 -10.79 23.21 -16.85
C ARG A 365 -9.61 23.03 -17.80
N LEU A 366 -9.90 22.77 -19.08
CA LEU A 366 -8.94 22.55 -20.16
C LEU A 366 -8.92 23.74 -21.08
#